data_5291c974f2329d362793552327ad7f7d
#
_entry.id   5291c974f2329d362793552327ad7f7d
#
_cell.length_a   1.000
_cell.length_b   1.000
_cell.length_c   1.000
_cell.angle_alpha   90.00
_cell.angle_beta   90.00
_cell.angle_gamma   90.00
#
_symmetry.space_group_name_H-M   'P 1'
#
loop_
_entity.id
_entity.type
_entity.pdbx_description
1 polymer ?
#
loop_
_entity_poly.entity_id
_entity_poly.type
_entity_poly.pdbx_seq_one_letter_code
_entity_poly.pdbx_strand_id
1 'polypeptide(L)'
;MATVDRPTRAATRMSVATLASRGIGFVRVWAIAAVLGTTFLGNAYQASSSVSNVLFELLAAGALSAVLVPTFVHLLESGEDREAEKLASGLLGLALAVMGVVCAIGLVAAPQIARLLSTGVHDPQLEQQQIELSTFFLYWFIPQVLFYVLGTVATAILYAKRHFVITAIAPVANTVFVVASLLLFRVMAGADPGLDLTLEEKLVLAVGGLLGVVGFVGVPVIGLIRSGFAFRPRFVRPDARLRQMLHLSAWAVLQHAGIGLLLLTSIVVGNRVEGGVVAYQFAFVAFMAAYSILAQPVHTTILPEMSLDANRGDDAAFAGRIRWALDRMGTLVLPVSAAFLALSLPAMQVIAPGSSNPELLAAALASLGVGLFFYSAFLLLARGFYARGDSRTPAVVALGSAIIGSVVMIVGVNTVDGGPARVAMLGIGHSIAYRLGATVLFVVLRARVNRPLFPHSIWRALLISGVLGAAAWGVVRAIDPDERLATAAVLAVIGLVGVGFYVVMLRMLPKGPARREAALEPTDPDLAVEL
;
A
#
# COMPACT_ATOMS: atom_id res chain seq x y z
N MET A 1 -9.26 -39.62 8.40
CA MET A 1 -8.13 -39.12 7.58
C MET A 1 -8.57 -38.22 6.39
N ALA A 2 -9.58 -37.35 6.54
CA ALA A 2 -10.14 -36.55 5.41
C ALA A 2 -10.39 -35.08 5.74
N THR A 3 -9.82 -34.49 6.80
CA THR A 3 -10.13 -33.14 7.27
C THR A 3 -8.95 -32.15 7.27
N VAL A 4 -7.72 -32.59 6.99
CA VAL A 4 -6.51 -31.74 7.03
C VAL A 4 -6.30 -30.97 5.70
N ASP A 5 -6.82 -31.46 4.58
CA ASP A 5 -6.59 -30.87 3.24
C ASP A 5 -7.40 -29.59 2.90
N ARG A 6 -8.40 -29.23 3.70
CA ARG A 6 -9.28 -28.09 3.36
C ARG A 6 -8.69 -26.70 3.69
N PRO A 7 -8.00 -26.48 4.83
CA PRO A 7 -7.41 -25.18 5.15
C PRO A 7 -6.26 -24.78 4.22
N THR A 8 -5.39 -25.72 3.85
CA THR A 8 -4.23 -25.48 2.96
C THR A 8 -4.66 -25.10 1.55
N ARG A 9 -5.65 -25.78 0.96
CA ARG A 9 -6.18 -25.42 -0.37
C ARG A 9 -6.88 -24.05 -0.39
N ALA A 10 -7.54 -23.66 0.71
CA ALA A 10 -8.16 -22.35 0.82
C ALA A 10 -7.10 -21.23 0.93
N ALA A 11 -6.05 -21.45 1.73
CA ALA A 11 -4.93 -20.53 1.87
C ALA A 11 -4.17 -20.34 0.55
N THR A 12 -3.86 -21.45 -0.16
CA THR A 12 -3.19 -21.39 -1.48
C THR A 12 -4.04 -20.64 -2.51
N ARG A 13 -5.34 -20.90 -2.58
CA ARG A 13 -6.26 -20.16 -3.48
C ARG A 13 -6.31 -18.67 -3.16
N MET A 14 -6.33 -18.32 -1.89
CA MET A 14 -6.30 -16.92 -1.45
C MET A 14 -4.99 -16.24 -1.81
N SER A 15 -3.85 -16.90 -1.61
CA SER A 15 -2.52 -16.37 -1.97
C SER A 15 -2.40 -16.15 -3.48
N VAL A 16 -2.81 -17.11 -4.30
CA VAL A 16 -2.81 -16.98 -5.77
C VAL A 16 -3.75 -15.85 -6.21
N ALA A 17 -4.95 -15.75 -5.65
CA ALA A 17 -5.89 -14.68 -5.98
C ALA A 17 -5.34 -13.30 -5.57
N THR A 18 -4.65 -13.20 -4.44
CA THR A 18 -4.01 -11.96 -3.99
C THR A 18 -2.85 -11.55 -4.91
N LEU A 19 -1.99 -12.49 -5.30
CA LEU A 19 -0.90 -12.24 -6.25
C LEU A 19 -1.43 -11.79 -7.61
N ALA A 20 -2.43 -12.49 -8.14
CA ALA A 20 -3.09 -12.11 -9.39
C ALA A 20 -3.71 -10.71 -9.31
N SER A 21 -4.40 -10.40 -8.22
CA SER A 21 -4.99 -9.08 -7.96
C SER A 21 -3.94 -7.96 -7.91
N ARG A 22 -2.77 -8.22 -7.31
CA ARG A 22 -1.65 -7.25 -7.29
C ARG A 22 -1.05 -7.04 -8.67
N GLY A 23 -0.87 -8.11 -9.44
CA GLY A 23 -0.42 -8.00 -10.84
C GLY A 23 -1.38 -7.18 -11.70
N ILE A 24 -2.69 -7.39 -11.54
CA ILE A 24 -3.72 -6.63 -12.25
C ILE A 24 -3.73 -5.15 -11.81
N GLY A 25 -3.51 -4.86 -10.53
CA GLY A 25 -3.33 -3.49 -10.05
C GLY A 25 -2.13 -2.79 -10.68
N PHE A 26 -1.03 -3.52 -10.92
CA PHE A 26 0.14 -3.00 -11.64
C PHE A 26 -0.20 -2.69 -13.11
N VAL A 27 -0.97 -3.55 -13.80
CA VAL A 27 -1.44 -3.30 -15.17
C VAL A 27 -2.19 -1.98 -15.28
N ARG A 28 -3.03 -1.62 -14.30
CA ARG A 28 -3.74 -0.34 -14.28
C ARG A 28 -2.77 0.85 -14.24
N VAL A 29 -1.80 0.84 -13.35
CA VAL A 29 -0.83 1.95 -13.21
C VAL A 29 0.08 2.02 -14.44
N TRP A 30 0.45 0.86 -14.98
CA TRP A 30 1.18 0.78 -16.24
C TRP A 30 0.38 1.37 -17.41
N ALA A 31 -0.92 1.07 -17.51
CA ALA A 31 -1.80 1.62 -18.55
C ALA A 31 -1.97 3.14 -18.41
N ILE A 32 -2.09 3.67 -17.20
CA ILE A 32 -2.13 5.12 -16.96
C ILE A 32 -0.82 5.76 -17.47
N ALA A 33 0.33 5.20 -17.11
CA ALA A 33 1.62 5.68 -17.58
C ALA A 33 1.81 5.51 -19.10
N ALA A 34 1.22 4.48 -19.71
CA ALA A 34 1.27 4.23 -21.15
C ALA A 34 0.42 5.18 -21.98
N VAL A 35 -0.74 5.60 -21.45
CA VAL A 35 -1.71 6.41 -22.19
C VAL A 35 -1.57 7.89 -21.88
N LEU A 36 -1.47 8.24 -20.59
CA LEU A 36 -1.35 9.62 -20.15
C LEU A 36 0.11 10.09 -20.01
N GLY A 37 1.06 9.17 -20.04
CA GLY A 37 2.48 9.46 -19.93
C GLY A 37 2.91 9.98 -18.55
N THR A 38 4.20 10.29 -18.43
CA THR A 38 4.74 11.09 -17.33
C THR A 38 4.62 12.58 -17.65
N THR A 39 3.39 13.07 -17.73
CA THR A 39 2.99 14.42 -18.15
C THR A 39 2.17 15.13 -17.07
N PHE A 40 1.90 16.41 -17.25
CA PHE A 40 0.97 17.15 -16.39
C PHE A 40 -0.48 16.64 -16.49
N LEU A 41 -0.90 16.10 -17.65
CA LEU A 41 -2.18 15.41 -17.79
C LEU A 41 -2.25 14.16 -16.89
N GLY A 42 -1.22 13.31 -16.96
CA GLY A 42 -1.11 12.16 -16.10
C GLY A 42 -1.11 12.53 -14.62
N ASN A 43 -0.41 13.59 -14.25
CA ASN A 43 -0.41 14.14 -12.89
C ASN A 43 -1.83 14.57 -12.46
N ALA A 44 -2.52 15.40 -13.27
CA ALA A 44 -3.86 15.90 -12.95
C ALA A 44 -4.87 14.76 -12.73
N TYR A 45 -4.86 13.76 -13.63
CA TYR A 45 -5.72 12.59 -13.51
C TYR A 45 -5.39 11.75 -12.27
N GLN A 46 -4.12 11.41 -12.07
CA GLN A 46 -3.69 10.55 -10.98
C GLN A 46 -3.82 11.23 -9.61
N ALA A 47 -3.49 12.52 -9.51
CA ALA A 47 -3.67 13.30 -8.30
C ALA A 47 -5.14 13.40 -7.91
N SER A 48 -6.01 13.78 -8.85
CA SER A 48 -7.46 13.91 -8.60
C SER A 48 -8.09 12.57 -8.20
N SER A 49 -7.73 11.48 -8.85
CA SER A 49 -8.17 10.12 -8.50
C SER A 49 -7.70 9.69 -7.10
N SER A 50 -6.50 10.10 -6.70
CA SER A 50 -5.92 9.74 -5.40
C SER A 50 -6.57 10.48 -4.22
N VAL A 51 -7.16 11.66 -4.43
CA VAL A 51 -7.86 12.42 -3.37
C VAL A 51 -8.97 11.59 -2.75
N SER A 52 -9.78 10.91 -3.54
CA SER A 52 -10.87 10.05 -3.03
C SER A 52 -10.35 8.89 -2.20
N ASN A 53 -9.24 8.28 -2.61
CA ASN A 53 -8.60 7.20 -1.86
C ASN A 53 -8.05 7.71 -0.52
N VAL A 54 -7.41 8.88 -0.51
CA VAL A 54 -6.89 9.50 0.73
C VAL A 54 -8.03 9.87 1.67
N LEU A 55 -9.09 10.49 1.17
CA LEU A 55 -10.27 10.81 1.98
C LEU A 55 -10.90 9.56 2.60
N PHE A 56 -10.97 8.48 1.82
CA PHE A 56 -11.48 7.21 2.29
C PHE A 56 -10.56 6.57 3.34
N GLU A 57 -9.25 6.52 3.11
CA GLU A 57 -8.28 5.97 4.06
C GLU A 57 -8.25 6.74 5.38
N LEU A 58 -8.30 8.06 5.33
CA LEU A 58 -8.31 8.91 6.52
C LEU A 58 -9.50 8.63 7.45
N LEU A 59 -10.67 8.35 6.87
CA LEU A 59 -11.92 8.37 7.62
C LEU A 59 -12.57 7.00 7.80
N ALA A 60 -12.36 6.07 6.88
CA ALA A 60 -13.10 4.82 6.83
C ALA A 60 -12.25 3.54 6.99
N ALA A 61 -11.10 3.44 6.34
CA ALA A 61 -10.36 2.18 6.27
C ALA A 61 -9.83 1.71 7.63
N GLY A 62 -9.30 2.64 8.43
CA GLY A 62 -8.77 2.33 9.77
C GLY A 62 -9.85 1.91 10.76
N ALA A 63 -11.00 2.60 10.73
CA ALA A 63 -12.12 2.31 11.62
C ALA A 63 -12.85 1.01 11.27
N LEU A 64 -13.03 0.77 9.97
CA LEU A 64 -13.89 -0.30 9.48
C LEU A 64 -13.20 -1.68 9.53
N SER A 65 -11.94 -1.80 9.14
CA SER A 65 -11.30 -3.11 8.99
C SER A 65 -10.85 -3.74 10.31
N ALA A 66 -10.34 -2.96 11.26
CA ALA A 66 -9.79 -3.49 12.52
C ALA A 66 -10.86 -4.00 13.50
N VAL A 67 -12.06 -3.45 13.43
CA VAL A 67 -13.15 -3.72 14.38
C VAL A 67 -14.29 -4.52 13.75
N LEU A 68 -14.59 -4.28 12.46
CA LEU A 68 -15.75 -4.90 11.80
C LEU A 68 -15.61 -6.40 11.61
N VAL A 69 -14.48 -6.85 11.06
CA VAL A 69 -14.33 -8.28 10.75
C VAL A 69 -14.47 -9.17 11.99
N PRO A 70 -13.76 -8.92 13.12
CA PRO A 70 -13.95 -9.73 14.33
C PRO A 70 -15.37 -9.69 14.87
N THR A 71 -16.03 -8.53 14.83
CA THR A 71 -17.40 -8.38 15.32
C THR A 71 -18.40 -9.19 14.48
N PHE A 72 -18.28 -9.13 13.14
CA PHE A 72 -19.13 -9.92 12.25
C PHE A 72 -18.84 -11.41 12.34
N VAL A 73 -17.59 -11.82 12.50
CA VAL A 73 -17.26 -13.24 12.75
C VAL A 73 -17.97 -13.73 14.00
N HIS A 74 -17.87 -12.99 15.09
CA HIS A 74 -18.53 -13.37 16.36
C HIS A 74 -20.05 -13.51 16.20
N LEU A 75 -20.73 -12.52 15.61
CA LEU A 75 -22.19 -12.53 15.43
C LEU A 75 -22.66 -13.67 14.51
N LEU A 76 -21.94 -13.90 13.40
CA LEU A 76 -22.31 -14.93 12.44
C LEU A 76 -22.00 -16.36 12.96
N GLU A 77 -20.92 -16.55 13.72
CA GLU A 77 -20.59 -17.84 14.35
C GLU A 77 -21.54 -18.17 15.52
N SER A 78 -22.10 -17.13 16.19
CA SER A 78 -23.13 -17.30 17.23
C SER A 78 -24.54 -17.51 16.67
N GLY A 79 -24.73 -17.48 15.33
CA GLY A 79 -26.04 -17.62 14.71
C GLY A 79 -26.93 -16.37 14.82
N GLU A 80 -26.35 -15.21 15.19
CA GLU A 80 -27.05 -13.95 15.37
C GLU A 80 -27.14 -13.14 14.05
N ASP A 81 -27.56 -13.79 12.94
CA ASP A 81 -27.58 -13.19 11.62
C ASP A 81 -28.38 -11.87 11.55
N ARG A 82 -29.53 -11.80 12.25
CA ARG A 82 -30.36 -10.58 12.30
C ARG A 82 -29.67 -9.41 12.99
N GLU A 83 -28.91 -9.68 14.04
CA GLU A 83 -28.13 -8.65 14.75
C GLU A 83 -26.93 -8.19 13.90
N ALA A 84 -26.30 -9.11 13.18
CA ALA A 84 -25.27 -8.78 12.20
C ALA A 84 -25.81 -7.87 11.09
N GLU A 85 -27.01 -8.15 10.56
CA GLU A 85 -27.67 -7.32 9.54
C GLU A 85 -28.07 -5.93 10.07
N LYS A 86 -28.56 -5.84 11.31
CA LYS A 86 -28.90 -4.55 11.95
C LYS A 86 -27.63 -3.71 12.15
N LEU A 87 -26.56 -4.35 12.67
CA LEU A 87 -25.29 -3.68 12.89
C LEU A 87 -24.69 -3.18 11.57
N ALA A 88 -24.65 -4.03 10.55
CA ALA A 88 -24.18 -3.68 9.21
C ALA A 88 -24.96 -2.52 8.60
N SER A 89 -26.29 -2.57 8.72
CA SER A 89 -27.21 -1.52 8.22
C SER A 89 -27.02 -0.19 8.94
N GLY A 90 -26.83 -0.22 10.26
CA GLY A 90 -26.58 0.97 11.08
C GLY A 90 -25.22 1.60 10.81
N LEU A 91 -24.17 0.78 10.72
CA LEU A 91 -22.82 1.21 10.36
C LEU A 91 -22.79 1.83 8.95
N LEU A 92 -23.44 1.17 7.99
CA LEU A 92 -23.53 1.67 6.64
C LEU A 92 -24.26 3.02 6.57
N GLY A 93 -25.38 3.15 7.28
CA GLY A 93 -26.13 4.41 7.33
C GLY A 93 -25.30 5.55 7.96
N LEU A 94 -24.63 5.29 9.09
CA LEU A 94 -23.76 6.27 9.74
C LEU A 94 -22.56 6.64 8.85
N ALA A 95 -21.88 5.65 8.29
CA ALA A 95 -20.71 5.88 7.45
C ALA A 95 -21.07 6.64 6.16
N LEU A 96 -22.21 6.33 5.53
CA LEU A 96 -22.70 7.09 4.39
C LEU A 96 -23.11 8.53 4.76
N ALA A 97 -23.68 8.76 5.94
CA ALA A 97 -23.98 10.11 6.41
C ALA A 97 -22.71 10.94 6.61
N VAL A 98 -21.72 10.39 7.32
CA VAL A 98 -20.42 11.06 7.55
C VAL A 98 -19.70 11.33 6.22
N MET A 99 -19.58 10.30 5.36
CA MET A 99 -18.93 10.45 4.07
C MET A 99 -19.73 11.31 3.09
N GLY A 100 -21.05 11.38 3.23
CA GLY A 100 -21.90 12.30 2.50
C GLY A 100 -21.58 13.76 2.82
N VAL A 101 -21.39 14.08 4.11
CA VAL A 101 -20.93 15.41 4.52
C VAL A 101 -19.52 15.70 4.00
N VAL A 102 -18.59 14.74 4.14
CA VAL A 102 -17.22 14.88 3.59
C VAL A 102 -17.24 15.07 2.09
N CYS A 103 -18.07 14.31 1.36
CA CYS A 103 -18.25 14.44 -0.07
C CYS A 103 -18.79 15.84 -0.43
N ALA A 104 -19.81 16.33 0.25
CA ALA A 104 -20.37 17.66 0.01
C ALA A 104 -19.35 18.77 0.27
N ILE A 105 -18.60 18.70 1.37
CA ILE A 105 -17.51 19.64 1.67
C ILE A 105 -16.42 19.53 0.59
N GLY A 106 -16.04 18.31 0.20
CA GLY A 106 -15.03 18.08 -0.82
C GLY A 106 -15.43 18.64 -2.19
N LEU A 107 -16.71 18.51 -2.59
CA LEU A 107 -17.23 19.06 -3.84
C LEU A 107 -17.19 20.61 -3.83
N VAL A 108 -17.58 21.23 -2.71
CA VAL A 108 -17.48 22.70 -2.55
C VAL A 108 -16.02 23.16 -2.56
N ALA A 109 -15.13 22.36 -1.95
CA ALA A 109 -13.71 22.65 -1.88
C ALA A 109 -12.91 22.16 -3.10
N ALA A 110 -13.54 21.53 -4.11
CA ALA A 110 -12.83 20.97 -5.25
C ALA A 110 -11.90 21.97 -5.98
N PRO A 111 -12.32 23.23 -6.24
CA PRO A 111 -11.41 24.21 -6.85
C PRO A 111 -10.21 24.55 -5.96
N GLN A 112 -10.40 24.63 -4.64
CA GLN A 112 -9.31 24.91 -3.68
C GLN A 112 -8.36 23.71 -3.58
N ILE A 113 -8.90 22.49 -3.59
CA ILE A 113 -8.10 21.25 -3.63
C ILE A 113 -7.29 21.23 -4.93
N ALA A 114 -7.89 21.55 -6.09
CA ALA A 114 -7.18 21.60 -7.36
C ALA A 114 -6.05 22.64 -7.35
N ARG A 115 -6.27 23.83 -6.78
CA ARG A 115 -5.22 24.84 -6.59
C ARG A 115 -4.09 24.32 -5.71
N LEU A 116 -4.42 23.66 -4.59
CA LEU A 116 -3.41 23.06 -3.71
C LEU A 116 -2.59 21.99 -4.44
N LEU A 117 -3.25 21.14 -5.23
CA LEU A 117 -2.57 20.10 -6.04
C LEU A 117 -1.64 20.72 -7.10
N SER A 118 -2.01 21.85 -7.71
CA SER A 118 -1.24 22.50 -8.77
C SER A 118 -0.22 23.50 -8.26
N THR A 119 -0.13 23.73 -6.93
CA THR A 119 0.79 24.69 -6.32
C THR A 119 2.25 24.38 -6.68
N GLY A 120 2.94 25.38 -7.29
CA GLY A 120 4.37 25.29 -7.62
C GLY A 120 4.65 24.77 -9.03
N VAL A 121 3.66 24.67 -9.89
CA VAL A 121 3.85 24.64 -11.34
C VAL A 121 4.34 26.04 -11.77
N HIS A 122 5.47 26.11 -12.45
CA HIS A 122 6.17 27.38 -12.69
C HIS A 122 5.54 28.23 -13.81
N ASP A 123 4.85 27.58 -14.76
CA ASP A 123 4.17 28.27 -15.86
C ASP A 123 2.72 28.57 -15.45
N PRO A 124 2.32 29.87 -15.37
CA PRO A 124 0.98 30.27 -14.97
C PRO A 124 -0.14 29.73 -15.89
N GLN A 125 0.14 29.53 -17.19
CA GLN A 125 -0.86 28.99 -18.11
C GLN A 125 -1.07 27.50 -17.87
N LEU A 126 0.02 26.75 -17.71
CA LEU A 126 -0.04 25.32 -17.36
C LEU A 126 -0.70 25.12 -15.98
N GLU A 127 -0.37 25.98 -15.01
CA GLU A 127 -0.99 25.93 -13.68
C GLU A 127 -2.52 26.08 -13.77
N GLN A 128 -2.99 27.11 -14.52
CA GLN A 128 -4.42 27.34 -14.68
C GLN A 128 -5.13 26.19 -15.39
N GLN A 129 -4.57 25.68 -16.50
CA GLN A 129 -5.11 24.52 -17.21
C GLN A 129 -5.18 23.27 -16.31
N GLN A 130 -4.13 23.05 -15.51
CA GLN A 130 -4.09 21.93 -14.58
C GLN A 130 -5.13 22.08 -13.45
N ILE A 131 -5.36 23.29 -12.94
CA ILE A 131 -6.41 23.59 -11.95
C ILE A 131 -7.79 23.29 -12.53
N GLU A 132 -8.08 23.76 -13.75
CA GLU A 132 -9.37 23.53 -14.41
C GLU A 132 -9.62 22.05 -14.64
N LEU A 133 -8.66 21.33 -15.18
CA LEU A 133 -8.74 19.91 -15.45
C LEU A 133 -8.87 19.07 -14.16
N SER A 134 -8.06 19.38 -13.16
CA SER A 134 -8.12 18.72 -11.85
C SER A 134 -9.45 18.97 -11.15
N THR A 135 -9.99 20.21 -11.24
CA THR A 135 -11.32 20.55 -10.69
C THR A 135 -12.41 19.72 -11.36
N PHE A 136 -12.36 19.59 -12.68
CA PHE A 136 -13.29 18.74 -13.42
C PHE A 136 -13.24 17.28 -12.95
N PHE A 137 -12.04 16.69 -12.84
CA PHE A 137 -11.89 15.32 -12.36
C PHE A 137 -12.32 15.15 -10.90
N LEU A 138 -12.05 16.13 -10.02
CA LEU A 138 -12.45 16.08 -8.62
C LEU A 138 -13.97 16.01 -8.45
N TYR A 139 -14.75 16.71 -9.28
CA TYR A 139 -16.22 16.59 -9.25
C TYR A 139 -16.73 15.19 -9.54
N TRP A 140 -16.01 14.39 -10.33
CA TRP A 140 -16.34 13.01 -10.62
C TRP A 140 -15.76 12.02 -9.61
N PHE A 141 -14.59 12.32 -9.06
CA PHE A 141 -13.86 11.38 -8.22
C PHE A 141 -14.19 11.52 -6.73
N ILE A 142 -14.46 12.72 -6.21
CA ILE A 142 -14.84 12.89 -4.80
C ILE A 142 -16.06 12.06 -4.42
N PRO A 143 -17.15 11.97 -5.22
CA PRO A 143 -18.29 11.11 -4.90
C PRO A 143 -17.98 9.61 -4.79
N GLN A 144 -16.85 9.16 -5.32
CA GLN A 144 -16.41 7.76 -5.20
C GLN A 144 -16.23 7.32 -3.75
N VAL A 145 -15.99 8.25 -2.83
CA VAL A 145 -15.86 7.94 -1.39
C VAL A 145 -17.10 7.23 -0.83
N LEU A 146 -18.29 7.55 -1.35
CA LEU A 146 -19.54 6.90 -0.95
C LEU A 146 -19.59 5.44 -1.39
N PHE A 147 -19.09 5.14 -2.59
CA PHE A 147 -18.98 3.77 -3.06
C PHE A 147 -17.97 2.96 -2.25
N TYR A 148 -16.83 3.56 -1.89
CA TYR A 148 -15.82 2.87 -1.07
C TYR A 148 -16.39 2.42 0.29
N VAL A 149 -17.27 3.21 0.92
CA VAL A 149 -17.96 2.82 2.16
C VAL A 149 -18.77 1.54 1.96
N LEU A 150 -19.58 1.49 0.88
CA LEU A 150 -20.37 0.30 0.53
C LEU A 150 -19.47 -0.94 0.37
N GLY A 151 -18.40 -0.78 -0.41
CA GLY A 151 -17.43 -1.86 -0.68
C GLY A 151 -16.75 -2.38 0.58
N THR A 152 -16.37 -1.50 1.49
CA THR A 152 -15.65 -1.89 2.72
C THR A 152 -16.54 -2.68 3.66
N VAL A 153 -17.77 -2.24 3.90
CA VAL A 153 -18.71 -2.97 4.76
C VAL A 153 -19.06 -4.32 4.13
N ALA A 154 -19.33 -4.36 2.82
CA ALA A 154 -19.59 -5.61 2.10
C ALA A 154 -18.40 -6.59 2.18
N THR A 155 -17.17 -6.08 1.99
CA THR A 155 -15.94 -6.88 2.07
C THR A 155 -15.72 -7.44 3.48
N ALA A 156 -15.94 -6.64 4.54
CA ALA A 156 -15.80 -7.10 5.92
C ALA A 156 -16.75 -8.26 6.24
N ILE A 157 -18.01 -8.18 5.80
CA ILE A 157 -19.00 -9.25 5.99
C ILE A 157 -18.64 -10.49 5.16
N LEU A 158 -18.20 -10.32 3.91
CA LEU A 158 -17.76 -11.44 3.07
C LEU A 158 -16.54 -12.15 3.67
N TYR A 159 -15.61 -11.43 4.28
CA TYR A 159 -14.49 -12.02 5.03
C TYR A 159 -14.98 -12.83 6.23
N ALA A 160 -15.94 -12.29 7.01
CA ALA A 160 -16.55 -13.02 8.11
C ALA A 160 -17.28 -14.28 7.64
N LYS A 161 -17.93 -14.24 6.47
CA LYS A 161 -18.55 -15.40 5.81
C LYS A 161 -17.55 -16.31 5.06
N ARG A 162 -16.25 -16.04 5.12
CA ARG A 162 -15.16 -16.80 4.45
C ARG A 162 -15.25 -16.82 2.91
N HIS A 163 -15.89 -15.82 2.30
CA HIS A 163 -16.00 -15.66 0.84
C HIS A 163 -14.83 -14.84 0.27
N PHE A 164 -13.59 -15.26 0.50
CA PHE A 164 -12.37 -14.50 0.17
C PHE A 164 -12.16 -14.28 -1.34
N VAL A 165 -12.59 -15.24 -2.18
CA VAL A 165 -12.36 -15.17 -3.64
C VAL A 165 -13.11 -14.00 -4.27
N ILE A 166 -14.34 -13.73 -3.83
CA ILE A 166 -15.16 -12.62 -4.35
C ILE A 166 -14.45 -11.29 -4.12
N THR A 167 -13.93 -11.08 -2.93
CA THR A 167 -13.22 -9.84 -2.57
C THR A 167 -11.88 -9.70 -3.30
N ALA A 168 -11.19 -10.82 -3.58
CA ALA A 168 -9.94 -10.83 -4.31
C ALA A 168 -10.10 -10.49 -5.81
N ILE A 169 -11.28 -10.70 -6.40
CA ILE A 169 -11.58 -10.38 -7.81
C ILE A 169 -11.97 -8.89 -7.99
N ALA A 170 -12.39 -8.20 -6.94
CA ALA A 170 -12.85 -6.81 -7.03
C ALA A 170 -11.87 -5.85 -7.75
N PRO A 171 -10.55 -5.87 -7.49
CA PRO A 171 -9.59 -5.03 -8.21
C PRO A 171 -9.52 -5.28 -9.72
N VAL A 172 -9.88 -6.50 -10.17
CA VAL A 172 -9.93 -6.83 -11.60
C VAL A 172 -10.97 -5.98 -12.31
N ALA A 173 -12.17 -5.87 -11.74
CA ALA A 173 -13.24 -5.06 -12.31
C ALA A 173 -12.83 -3.58 -12.42
N ASN A 174 -12.17 -3.02 -11.38
CA ASN A 174 -11.62 -1.67 -11.45
C ASN A 174 -10.67 -1.51 -12.64
N THR A 175 -9.70 -2.41 -12.75
CA THR A 175 -8.67 -2.33 -13.80
C THR A 175 -9.28 -2.43 -15.19
N VAL A 176 -10.25 -3.33 -15.40
CA VAL A 176 -10.91 -3.49 -16.71
C VAL A 176 -11.58 -2.18 -17.17
N PHE A 177 -12.37 -1.55 -16.31
CA PHE A 177 -13.04 -0.30 -16.68
C PHE A 177 -12.06 0.85 -16.90
N VAL A 178 -11.07 1.01 -16.04
CA VAL A 178 -10.06 2.07 -16.19
C VAL A 178 -9.23 1.85 -17.46
N VAL A 179 -8.75 0.64 -17.71
CA VAL A 179 -7.96 0.35 -18.91
C VAL A 179 -8.80 0.53 -20.18
N ALA A 180 -10.05 0.07 -20.18
CA ALA A 180 -10.96 0.27 -21.32
C ALA A 180 -11.17 1.76 -21.63
N SER A 181 -11.38 2.59 -20.60
CA SER A 181 -11.53 4.05 -20.80
C SER A 181 -10.23 4.70 -21.28
N LEU A 182 -9.08 4.28 -20.78
CA LEU A 182 -7.77 4.78 -21.24
C LEU A 182 -7.52 4.42 -22.71
N LEU A 183 -7.86 3.20 -23.13
CA LEU A 183 -7.74 2.80 -24.53
C LEU A 183 -8.68 3.58 -25.44
N LEU A 184 -9.93 3.81 -24.99
CA LEU A 184 -10.88 4.67 -25.73
C LEU A 184 -10.35 6.11 -25.82
N PHE A 185 -9.88 6.66 -24.71
CA PHE A 185 -9.24 7.99 -24.70
C PHE A 185 -8.07 8.09 -25.66
N ARG A 186 -7.20 7.06 -25.71
CA ARG A 186 -6.07 7.01 -26.65
C ARG A 186 -6.49 7.06 -28.12
N VAL A 187 -7.62 6.42 -28.45
CA VAL A 187 -8.18 6.45 -29.81
C VAL A 187 -8.72 7.83 -30.15
N MET A 188 -9.33 8.54 -29.18
CA MET A 188 -9.93 9.86 -29.39
C MET A 188 -8.88 10.98 -29.41
N ALA A 189 -8.01 11.01 -28.40
CA ALA A 189 -7.06 12.12 -28.18
C ALA A 189 -5.70 11.92 -28.91
N GLY A 190 -5.44 10.74 -29.47
CA GLY A 190 -4.20 10.46 -30.20
C GLY A 190 -3.01 10.14 -29.31
N ALA A 191 -1.80 10.36 -29.85
CA ALA A 191 -0.57 9.83 -29.26
C ALA A 191 -0.01 10.68 -28.11
N ASP A 192 -0.18 11.98 -28.16
CA ASP A 192 0.43 12.94 -27.23
C ASP A 192 -0.58 14.03 -26.85
N PRO A 193 -1.56 13.67 -25.99
CA PRO A 193 -2.58 14.60 -25.56
C PRO A 193 -2.02 15.60 -24.54
N GLY A 194 -2.25 16.91 -24.81
CA GLY A 194 -1.95 17.99 -23.86
C GLY A 194 -2.98 18.10 -22.74
N LEU A 195 -2.96 19.24 -22.01
CA LEU A 195 -3.97 19.55 -20.98
C LEU A 195 -5.28 20.09 -21.57
N ASP A 196 -5.26 20.57 -22.80
CA ASP A 196 -6.44 21.12 -23.49
C ASP A 196 -7.25 20.00 -24.14
N LEU A 197 -8.07 19.36 -23.31
CA LEU A 197 -8.93 18.24 -23.71
C LEU A 197 -10.33 18.74 -24.05
N THR A 198 -10.96 18.13 -25.05
CA THR A 198 -12.39 18.28 -25.31
C THR A 198 -13.25 17.76 -24.15
N LEU A 199 -14.49 18.17 -24.07
CA LEU A 199 -15.41 17.69 -23.04
C LEU A 199 -15.60 16.16 -23.12
N GLU A 200 -15.65 15.59 -24.31
CA GLU A 200 -15.81 14.15 -24.52
C GLU A 200 -14.60 13.38 -23.99
N GLU A 201 -13.39 13.85 -24.26
CA GLU A 201 -12.15 13.26 -23.77
C GLU A 201 -12.07 13.31 -22.24
N LYS A 202 -12.41 14.46 -21.62
CA LYS A 202 -12.50 14.59 -20.16
C LYS A 202 -13.52 13.62 -19.57
N LEU A 203 -14.69 13.49 -20.18
CA LEU A 203 -15.76 12.60 -19.73
C LEU A 203 -15.34 11.13 -19.82
N VAL A 204 -14.68 10.71 -20.89
CA VAL A 204 -14.20 9.33 -21.03
C VAL A 204 -13.27 8.95 -19.87
N LEU A 205 -12.33 9.80 -19.53
CA LEU A 205 -11.42 9.57 -18.38
C LEU A 205 -12.16 9.59 -17.04
N ALA A 206 -13.03 10.57 -16.84
CA ALA A 206 -13.77 10.74 -15.58
C ALA A 206 -14.75 9.60 -15.33
N VAL A 207 -15.55 9.25 -16.33
CA VAL A 207 -16.54 8.16 -16.25
C VAL A 207 -15.84 6.81 -16.14
N GLY A 208 -14.74 6.59 -16.88
CA GLY A 208 -13.94 5.38 -16.78
C GLY A 208 -13.37 5.16 -15.37
N GLY A 209 -12.84 6.23 -14.75
CA GLY A 209 -12.38 6.18 -13.36
C GLY A 209 -13.51 5.90 -12.36
N LEU A 210 -14.68 6.52 -12.56
CA LEU A 210 -15.88 6.28 -11.74
C LEU A 210 -16.37 4.83 -11.90
N LEU A 211 -16.53 4.35 -13.13
CA LEU A 211 -16.96 2.98 -13.41
C LEU A 211 -15.97 1.94 -12.86
N GLY A 212 -14.68 2.27 -12.86
CA GLY A 212 -13.67 1.46 -12.20
C GLY A 212 -13.99 1.24 -10.72
N VAL A 213 -14.32 2.30 -9.99
CA VAL A 213 -14.68 2.21 -8.56
C VAL A 213 -16.05 1.53 -8.37
N VAL A 214 -17.03 1.82 -9.23
CA VAL A 214 -18.33 1.13 -9.20
C VAL A 214 -18.16 -0.37 -9.43
N GLY A 215 -17.30 -0.79 -10.35
CA GLY A 215 -16.96 -2.19 -10.58
C GLY A 215 -16.25 -2.83 -9.38
N PHE A 216 -15.27 -2.14 -8.82
CA PHE A 216 -14.55 -2.58 -7.62
C PHE A 216 -15.49 -2.85 -6.44
N VAL A 217 -16.43 -1.94 -6.20
CA VAL A 217 -17.41 -2.03 -5.11
C VAL A 217 -18.57 -2.96 -5.45
N GLY A 218 -18.99 -2.98 -6.71
CA GLY A 218 -20.10 -3.79 -7.18
C GLY A 218 -19.87 -5.28 -6.98
N VAL A 219 -18.64 -5.76 -7.20
CA VAL A 219 -18.30 -7.19 -7.01
C VAL A 219 -18.59 -7.67 -5.58
N PRO A 220 -18.05 -7.08 -4.51
CA PRO A 220 -18.37 -7.52 -3.14
C PRO A 220 -19.82 -7.25 -2.76
N VAL A 221 -20.44 -6.16 -3.20
CA VAL A 221 -21.85 -5.86 -2.88
C VAL A 221 -22.78 -6.89 -3.52
N ILE A 222 -22.60 -7.22 -4.80
CA ILE A 222 -23.37 -8.27 -5.49
C ILE A 222 -23.13 -9.63 -4.84
N GLY A 223 -21.87 -9.94 -4.49
CA GLY A 223 -21.51 -11.16 -3.77
C GLY A 223 -22.23 -11.28 -2.43
N LEU A 224 -22.31 -10.19 -1.68
CA LEU A 224 -23.00 -10.14 -0.40
C LEU A 224 -24.52 -10.33 -0.56
N ILE A 225 -25.14 -9.63 -1.50
CA ILE A 225 -26.58 -9.78 -1.81
C ILE A 225 -26.90 -11.22 -2.21
N ARG A 226 -26.08 -11.83 -3.07
CA ARG A 226 -26.25 -13.23 -3.48
C ARG A 226 -26.06 -14.24 -2.34
N SER A 227 -25.35 -13.85 -1.29
CA SER A 227 -25.20 -14.67 -0.08
C SER A 227 -26.43 -14.63 0.85
N GLY A 228 -27.50 -13.94 0.44
CA GLY A 228 -28.74 -13.80 1.21
C GLY A 228 -28.68 -12.79 2.37
N PHE A 229 -27.59 -12.01 2.48
CA PHE A 229 -27.44 -11.02 3.55
C PHE A 229 -28.17 -9.73 3.20
N ALA A 230 -29.05 -9.25 4.10
CA ALA A 230 -29.78 -8.01 3.91
C ALA A 230 -28.87 -6.80 4.12
N PHE A 231 -28.56 -6.10 3.02
CA PHE A 231 -27.63 -4.97 2.99
C PHE A 231 -28.38 -3.69 2.62
N ARG A 232 -28.93 -3.02 3.64
CA ARG A 232 -29.72 -1.79 3.45
C ARG A 232 -29.27 -0.71 4.45
N PRO A 233 -28.88 0.49 4.00
CA PRO A 233 -28.50 1.57 4.92
C PRO A 233 -29.70 1.97 5.79
N ARG A 234 -29.50 2.02 7.09
CA ARG A 234 -30.49 2.49 8.07
C ARG A 234 -29.85 3.50 9.00
N PHE A 235 -30.52 4.61 9.21
CA PHE A 235 -30.11 5.57 10.24
C PHE A 235 -30.54 5.08 11.60
N VAL A 236 -29.61 4.47 12.32
CA VAL A 236 -29.83 4.01 13.70
C VAL A 236 -29.02 4.88 14.64
N ARG A 237 -29.62 5.28 15.76
CA ARG A 237 -28.83 5.97 16.81
C ARG A 237 -27.76 5.03 17.32
N PRO A 238 -26.49 5.51 17.46
CA PRO A 238 -25.41 4.68 17.94
C PRO A 238 -25.72 4.12 19.33
N ASP A 239 -25.83 2.81 19.42
CA ASP A 239 -25.93 2.10 20.69
C ASP A 239 -24.58 2.04 21.43
N ALA A 240 -24.54 1.41 22.60
CA ALA A 240 -23.32 1.32 23.40
C ALA A 240 -22.22 0.53 22.66
N ARG A 241 -22.59 -0.53 21.90
CA ARG A 241 -21.63 -1.34 21.13
C ARG A 241 -21.00 -0.53 20.00
N LEU A 242 -21.82 0.18 19.26
CA LEU A 242 -21.34 1.02 18.14
C LEU A 242 -20.45 2.17 18.66
N ARG A 243 -20.80 2.80 19.78
CA ARG A 243 -19.96 3.85 20.41
C ARG A 243 -18.61 3.30 20.87
N GLN A 244 -18.58 2.12 21.47
CA GLN A 244 -17.34 1.45 21.87
C GLN A 244 -16.45 1.15 20.64
N MET A 245 -17.04 0.63 19.56
CA MET A 245 -16.34 0.38 18.29
C MET A 245 -15.74 1.67 17.72
N LEU A 246 -16.50 2.77 17.68
CA LEU A 246 -16.02 4.06 17.20
C LEU A 246 -14.85 4.59 18.04
N HIS A 247 -14.91 4.44 19.37
CA HIS A 247 -13.83 4.86 20.27
C HIS A 247 -12.54 4.05 20.05
N LEU A 248 -12.65 2.73 19.91
CA LEU A 248 -11.52 1.86 19.60
C LEU A 248 -10.91 2.17 18.21
N SER A 249 -11.75 2.58 17.28
CA SER A 249 -11.32 2.93 15.91
C SER A 249 -10.59 4.28 15.83
N ALA A 250 -10.74 5.18 16.81
CA ALA A 250 -10.16 6.52 16.74
C ALA A 250 -8.62 6.52 16.58
N TRP A 251 -7.92 5.64 17.29
CA TRP A 251 -6.47 5.50 17.18
C TRP A 251 -6.05 4.89 15.84
N ALA A 252 -6.83 3.96 15.30
CA ALA A 252 -6.61 3.42 13.98
C ALA A 252 -6.79 4.49 12.89
N VAL A 253 -7.81 5.35 13.00
CA VAL A 253 -8.00 6.53 12.14
C VAL A 253 -6.78 7.45 12.20
N LEU A 254 -6.27 7.77 13.40
CA LEU A 254 -5.11 8.63 13.57
C LEU A 254 -3.86 8.04 12.90
N GLN A 255 -3.65 6.72 13.00
CA GLN A 255 -2.54 6.05 12.32
C GLN A 255 -2.67 6.14 10.79
N HIS A 256 -3.87 5.90 10.25
CA HIS A 256 -4.14 6.03 8.81
C HIS A 256 -4.04 7.49 8.35
N ALA A 257 -4.35 8.45 9.22
CA ALA A 257 -4.12 9.87 8.96
C ALA A 257 -2.63 10.18 8.71
N GLY A 258 -1.71 9.53 9.44
CA GLY A 258 -0.27 9.64 9.16
C GLY A 258 0.10 9.10 7.78
N ILE A 259 -0.41 7.92 7.40
CA ILE A 259 -0.18 7.34 6.06
C ILE A 259 -0.78 8.24 4.98
N GLY A 260 -2.02 8.70 5.18
CA GLY A 260 -2.71 9.61 4.26
C GLY A 260 -2.00 10.95 4.09
N LEU A 261 -1.41 11.50 5.16
CA LEU A 261 -0.62 12.73 5.11
C LEU A 261 0.62 12.58 4.22
N LEU A 262 1.37 11.49 4.36
CA LEU A 262 2.52 11.22 3.49
C LEU A 262 2.11 11.09 2.02
N LEU A 263 1.02 10.37 1.76
CA LEU A 263 0.50 10.19 0.41
C LEU A 263 0.02 11.52 -0.18
N LEU A 264 -0.76 12.29 0.57
CA LEU A 264 -1.22 13.61 0.14
C LEU A 264 -0.05 14.56 -0.15
N THR A 265 0.95 14.60 0.74
CA THR A 265 2.14 15.42 0.55
C THR A 265 2.89 15.00 -0.71
N SER A 266 3.08 13.68 -0.96
CA SER A 266 3.74 13.21 -2.17
C SER A 266 2.96 13.56 -3.45
N ILE A 267 1.63 13.61 -3.41
CA ILE A 267 0.82 14.06 -4.55
C ILE A 267 1.00 15.57 -4.79
N VAL A 268 0.82 16.40 -3.75
CA VAL A 268 0.95 17.86 -3.86
C VAL A 268 2.34 18.26 -4.33
N VAL A 269 3.38 17.69 -3.73
CA VAL A 269 4.77 18.01 -4.05
C VAL A 269 5.19 17.39 -5.40
N GLY A 270 4.70 16.19 -5.71
CA GLY A 270 4.96 15.51 -6.98
C GLY A 270 4.37 16.24 -8.19
N ASN A 271 3.27 16.97 -8.03
CA ASN A 271 2.68 17.77 -9.09
C ASN A 271 3.55 18.95 -9.56
N ARG A 272 4.56 19.36 -8.78
CA ARG A 272 5.55 20.38 -9.18
C ARG A 272 6.52 19.90 -10.26
N VAL A 273 6.55 18.59 -10.50
CA VAL A 273 7.37 17.95 -11.52
C VAL A 273 6.46 17.32 -12.55
N GLU A 274 6.72 17.59 -13.83
CA GLU A 274 5.99 16.97 -14.91
C GLU A 274 6.11 15.43 -14.81
N GLY A 275 4.97 14.73 -14.73
CA GLY A 275 4.94 13.29 -14.53
C GLY A 275 5.34 12.79 -13.14
N GLY A 276 5.63 13.68 -12.19
CA GLY A 276 6.14 13.31 -10.87
C GLY A 276 5.15 12.49 -10.06
N VAL A 277 3.85 12.80 -10.12
CA VAL A 277 2.81 12.01 -9.44
C VAL A 277 2.66 10.63 -10.08
N VAL A 278 2.67 10.56 -11.41
CA VAL A 278 2.59 9.28 -12.15
C VAL A 278 3.79 8.40 -11.80
N ALA A 279 4.99 8.96 -11.82
CA ALA A 279 6.22 8.24 -11.50
C ALA A 279 6.22 7.72 -10.05
N TYR A 280 5.84 8.57 -9.11
CA TYR A 280 5.73 8.18 -7.71
C TYR A 280 4.70 7.06 -7.49
N GLN A 281 3.50 7.17 -8.06
CA GLN A 281 2.44 6.17 -7.91
C GLN A 281 2.83 4.83 -8.56
N PHE A 282 3.48 4.87 -9.72
CA PHE A 282 4.01 3.67 -10.38
C PHE A 282 5.01 2.93 -9.47
N ALA A 283 5.99 3.66 -8.95
CA ALA A 283 6.99 3.12 -8.05
C ALA A 283 6.38 2.63 -6.71
N PHE A 284 5.38 3.36 -6.18
CA PHE A 284 4.70 3.00 -4.94
C PHE A 284 3.92 1.69 -5.06
N VAL A 285 3.30 1.42 -6.22
CA VAL A 285 2.63 0.12 -6.47
C VAL A 285 3.66 -1.02 -6.48
N ALA A 286 4.82 -0.84 -7.09
CA ALA A 286 5.90 -1.83 -7.08
C ALA A 286 6.45 -2.06 -5.65
N PHE A 287 6.65 -0.97 -4.90
CA PHE A 287 7.05 -1.00 -3.49
C PHE A 287 6.03 -1.77 -2.63
N MET A 288 4.73 -1.49 -2.79
CA MET A 288 3.66 -2.17 -2.06
C MET A 288 3.50 -3.64 -2.47
N ALA A 289 3.79 -3.98 -3.72
CA ALA A 289 3.80 -5.37 -4.18
C ALA A 289 4.93 -6.16 -3.48
N ALA A 290 6.14 -5.62 -3.44
CA ALA A 290 7.27 -6.24 -2.74
C ALA A 290 6.98 -6.45 -1.24
N TYR A 291 6.44 -5.43 -0.56
CA TYR A 291 6.00 -5.54 0.83
C TYR A 291 4.94 -6.65 1.02
N SER A 292 3.92 -6.66 0.16
CA SER A 292 2.78 -7.59 0.29
C SER A 292 3.17 -9.05 0.06
N ILE A 293 4.17 -9.29 -0.78
CA ILE A 293 4.65 -10.65 -1.08
C ILE A 293 5.64 -11.14 -0.01
N LEU A 294 6.55 -10.26 0.44
CA LEU A 294 7.70 -10.69 1.25
C LEU A 294 7.50 -10.49 2.76
N ALA A 295 6.92 -9.36 3.16
CA ALA A 295 6.82 -9.01 4.58
C ALA A 295 5.43 -9.25 5.19
N GLN A 296 4.38 -8.99 4.44
CA GLN A 296 3.01 -9.10 4.95
C GLN A 296 2.65 -10.52 5.44
N PRO A 297 3.05 -11.64 4.79
CA PRO A 297 2.80 -12.98 5.32
C PRO A 297 3.43 -13.20 6.71
N VAL A 298 4.67 -12.73 6.91
CA VAL A 298 5.34 -12.82 8.21
C VAL A 298 4.56 -12.08 9.30
N HIS A 299 4.04 -10.89 9.00
CA HIS A 299 3.24 -10.13 9.96
C HIS A 299 1.94 -10.82 10.34
N THR A 300 1.26 -11.44 9.36
CA THR A 300 -0.07 -12.03 9.58
C THR A 300 0.01 -13.32 10.35
N THR A 301 1.03 -14.14 10.11
CA THR A 301 1.21 -15.44 10.77
C THR A 301 1.63 -15.30 12.23
N ILE A 302 2.42 -14.29 12.56
CA ILE A 302 3.00 -14.15 13.91
C ILE A 302 2.08 -13.38 14.89
N LEU A 303 1.12 -12.59 14.41
CA LEU A 303 0.28 -11.74 15.25
C LEU A 303 -0.54 -12.50 16.30
N PRO A 304 -1.21 -13.62 15.98
CA PRO A 304 -1.95 -14.40 16.99
C PRO A 304 -1.07 -14.89 18.11
N GLU A 305 0.13 -15.38 17.77
CA GLU A 305 1.07 -15.92 18.74
C GLU A 305 1.67 -14.82 19.61
N MET A 306 2.01 -13.66 19.04
CA MET A 306 2.43 -12.49 19.83
C MET A 306 1.36 -12.05 20.82
N SER A 307 0.08 -12.13 20.43
CA SER A 307 -1.04 -11.80 21.31
C SER A 307 -1.18 -12.79 22.45
N LEU A 308 -0.98 -14.08 22.19
CA LEU A 308 -0.99 -15.12 23.24
C LEU A 308 0.15 -14.94 24.23
N ASP A 309 1.37 -14.68 23.76
CA ASP A 309 2.53 -14.46 24.61
C ASP A 309 2.36 -13.20 25.47
N ALA A 310 1.83 -12.10 24.86
CA ALA A 310 1.53 -10.87 25.59
C ALA A 310 0.47 -11.07 26.69
N ASN A 311 -0.59 -11.83 26.39
CA ASN A 311 -1.65 -12.13 27.37
C ASN A 311 -1.15 -13.04 28.51
N ARG A 312 -0.14 -13.88 28.25
CA ARG A 312 0.50 -14.72 29.26
C ARG A 312 1.57 -13.99 30.08
N GLY A 313 1.92 -12.76 29.69
CA GLY A 313 3.03 -12.01 30.27
C GLY A 313 4.41 -12.59 29.95
N ASP A 314 4.52 -13.46 28.93
CA ASP A 314 5.80 -14.04 28.52
C ASP A 314 6.55 -13.09 27.58
N ASP A 315 7.22 -12.13 28.18
CA ASP A 315 8.04 -11.14 27.46
C ASP A 315 9.24 -11.77 26.74
N ALA A 316 9.71 -12.97 27.15
CA ALA A 316 10.82 -13.64 26.51
C ALA A 316 10.39 -14.29 25.19
N ALA A 317 9.27 -15.03 25.20
CA ALA A 317 8.68 -15.59 23.98
C ALA A 317 8.25 -14.49 23.01
N PHE A 318 7.56 -13.44 23.50
CA PHE A 318 7.17 -12.29 22.70
C PHE A 318 8.37 -11.62 21.99
N ALA A 319 9.46 -11.35 22.73
CA ALA A 319 10.68 -10.78 22.15
C ALA A 319 11.35 -11.72 21.14
N GLY A 320 11.33 -13.03 21.41
CA GLY A 320 11.83 -14.06 20.50
C GLY A 320 11.10 -14.03 19.15
N ARG A 321 9.77 -13.91 19.18
CA ARG A 321 8.95 -13.83 17.96
C ARG A 321 9.20 -12.55 17.15
N ILE A 322 9.34 -11.41 17.81
CA ILE A 322 9.69 -10.16 17.12
C ILE A 322 11.09 -10.26 16.47
N ARG A 323 12.07 -10.83 17.17
CA ARG A 323 13.41 -11.07 16.60
C ARG A 323 13.35 -11.98 15.38
N TRP A 324 12.63 -13.09 15.49
CA TRP A 324 12.45 -14.02 14.38
C TRP A 324 11.79 -13.34 13.17
N ALA A 325 10.73 -12.56 13.38
CA ALA A 325 10.06 -11.87 12.30
C ALA A 325 10.95 -10.79 11.65
N LEU A 326 11.68 -10.00 12.43
CA LEU A 326 12.63 -9.03 11.91
C LEU A 326 13.74 -9.70 11.08
N ASP A 327 14.25 -10.85 11.55
CA ASP A 327 15.25 -11.64 10.83
C ASP A 327 14.73 -12.14 9.48
N ARG A 328 13.55 -12.77 9.48
CA ARG A 328 12.92 -13.27 8.27
C ARG A 328 12.62 -12.15 7.27
N MET A 329 12.03 -11.04 7.73
CA MET A 329 11.78 -9.89 6.88
C MET A 329 13.08 -9.27 6.36
N GLY A 330 14.09 -9.12 7.21
CA GLY A 330 15.40 -8.62 6.79
C GLY A 330 16.00 -9.48 5.68
N THR A 331 15.97 -10.80 5.86
CA THR A 331 16.46 -11.75 4.87
C THR A 331 15.72 -11.67 3.52
N LEU A 332 14.41 -11.44 3.52
CA LEU A 332 13.62 -11.42 2.29
C LEU A 332 13.57 -10.03 1.63
N VAL A 333 13.51 -8.96 2.43
CA VAL A 333 13.25 -7.60 1.96
C VAL A 333 14.52 -6.85 1.57
N LEU A 334 15.63 -7.04 2.29
CA LEU A 334 16.88 -6.30 2.02
C LEU A 334 17.47 -6.54 0.63
N PRO A 335 17.49 -7.77 0.07
CA PRO A 335 17.95 -7.96 -1.30
C PRO A 335 17.07 -7.26 -2.33
N VAL A 336 15.75 -7.20 -2.11
CA VAL A 336 14.85 -6.45 -3.00
C VAL A 336 15.03 -4.94 -2.85
N SER A 337 15.28 -4.45 -1.63
CA SER A 337 15.67 -3.05 -1.41
C SER A 337 16.95 -2.69 -2.17
N ALA A 338 17.97 -3.55 -2.11
CA ALA A 338 19.22 -3.36 -2.85
C ALA A 338 19.02 -3.41 -4.37
N ALA A 339 18.13 -4.30 -4.86
CA ALA A 339 17.78 -4.37 -6.28
C ALA A 339 17.02 -3.11 -6.73
N PHE A 340 16.09 -2.58 -5.93
CA PHE A 340 15.41 -1.32 -6.25
C PHE A 340 16.40 -0.14 -6.32
N LEU A 341 17.41 -0.10 -5.45
CA LEU A 341 18.45 0.91 -5.50
C LEU A 341 19.36 0.76 -6.73
N ALA A 342 19.86 -0.45 -6.97
CA ALA A 342 20.91 -0.69 -7.95
C ALA A 342 20.39 -0.81 -9.38
N LEU A 343 19.19 -1.39 -9.56
CA LEU A 343 18.66 -1.81 -10.85
C LEU A 343 17.39 -1.06 -11.27
N SER A 344 16.98 0.01 -10.53
CA SER A 344 15.76 0.77 -10.85
C SER A 344 15.78 1.33 -12.27
N LEU A 345 16.88 1.98 -12.69
CA LEU A 345 16.97 2.58 -14.03
C LEU A 345 16.89 1.53 -15.13
N PRO A 346 17.74 0.50 -15.18
CA PRO A 346 17.63 -0.52 -16.22
C PRO A 346 16.29 -1.28 -16.16
N ALA A 347 15.71 -1.49 -14.96
CA ALA A 347 14.39 -2.09 -14.85
C ALA A 347 13.30 -1.19 -15.47
N MET A 348 13.35 0.13 -15.23
CA MET A 348 12.39 1.05 -15.83
C MET A 348 12.60 1.22 -17.33
N GLN A 349 13.82 1.16 -17.85
CA GLN A 349 14.08 1.13 -19.29
C GLN A 349 13.39 -0.07 -19.97
N VAL A 350 13.28 -1.20 -19.27
CA VAL A 350 12.57 -2.41 -19.77
C VAL A 350 11.06 -2.31 -19.59
N ILE A 351 10.58 -1.84 -18.42
CA ILE A 351 9.17 -1.96 -18.04
C ILE A 351 8.36 -0.73 -18.40
N ALA A 352 8.97 0.46 -18.41
CA ALA A 352 8.27 1.71 -18.67
C ALA A 352 7.67 1.75 -20.08
N PRO A 353 6.43 2.25 -20.20
CA PRO A 353 5.86 2.51 -21.52
C PRO A 353 6.63 3.61 -22.25
N GLY A 354 6.58 3.62 -23.59
CA GLY A 354 7.33 4.57 -24.42
C GLY A 354 6.94 6.05 -24.21
N SER A 355 5.73 6.31 -23.68
CA SER A 355 5.24 7.65 -23.34
C SER A 355 5.69 8.13 -21.94
N SER A 356 6.45 7.33 -21.21
CA SER A 356 6.91 7.62 -19.86
C SER A 356 8.42 7.84 -19.80
N ASN A 357 8.85 8.72 -18.89
CA ASN A 357 10.26 8.97 -18.60
C ASN A 357 10.82 7.91 -17.63
N PRO A 358 11.70 6.99 -18.06
CA PRO A 358 12.24 5.93 -17.20
C PRO A 358 13.07 6.45 -16.04
N GLU A 359 13.72 7.61 -16.17
CA GLU A 359 14.54 8.21 -15.11
C GLU A 359 13.69 8.68 -13.93
N LEU A 360 12.52 9.30 -14.21
CA LEU A 360 11.58 9.68 -13.16
C LEU A 360 11.05 8.48 -12.39
N LEU A 361 10.64 7.44 -13.12
CA LEU A 361 10.15 6.17 -12.55
C LEU A 361 11.23 5.49 -11.71
N ALA A 362 12.46 5.45 -12.21
CA ALA A 362 13.60 4.86 -11.53
C ALA A 362 13.98 5.62 -10.26
N ALA A 363 14.02 6.96 -10.30
CA ALA A 363 14.31 7.80 -9.15
C ALA A 363 13.29 7.60 -8.02
N ALA A 364 12.01 7.50 -8.36
CA ALA A 364 10.94 7.18 -7.41
C ALA A 364 11.13 5.78 -6.80
N LEU A 365 11.41 4.76 -7.62
CA LEU A 365 11.56 3.38 -7.16
C LEU A 365 12.79 3.20 -6.27
N ALA A 366 13.93 3.74 -6.68
CA ALA A 366 15.17 3.68 -5.91
C ALA A 366 15.01 4.32 -4.53
N SER A 367 14.44 5.53 -4.48
CA SER A 367 14.26 6.27 -3.24
C SER A 367 13.27 5.61 -2.27
N LEU A 368 12.19 5.01 -2.77
CA LEU A 368 11.27 4.18 -1.97
C LEU A 368 11.93 2.88 -1.51
N GLY A 369 12.81 2.28 -2.33
CA GLY A 369 13.54 1.06 -2.01
C GLY A 369 14.34 1.16 -0.71
N VAL A 370 14.92 2.33 -0.41
CA VAL A 370 15.62 2.61 0.88
C VAL A 370 14.70 2.38 2.08
N GLY A 371 13.41 2.71 1.94
CA GLY A 371 12.42 2.62 3.01
C GLY A 371 11.75 1.26 3.17
N LEU A 372 11.91 0.31 2.24
CA LEU A 372 11.11 -0.91 2.18
C LEU A 372 11.25 -1.79 3.45
N PHE A 373 12.48 -1.99 3.92
CA PHE A 373 12.71 -2.72 5.17
C PHE A 373 12.13 -1.98 6.39
N PHE A 374 12.33 -0.66 6.46
CA PHE A 374 11.83 0.15 7.58
C PHE A 374 10.31 0.23 7.61
N TYR A 375 9.65 0.30 6.45
CA TYR A 375 8.19 0.19 6.32
C TYR A 375 7.68 -1.15 6.88
N SER A 376 8.34 -2.24 6.48
CA SER A 376 8.00 -3.58 6.95
C SER A 376 8.20 -3.73 8.46
N ALA A 377 9.32 -3.22 8.99
CA ALA A 377 9.62 -3.21 10.42
C ALA A 377 8.64 -2.33 11.21
N PHE A 378 8.30 -1.15 10.70
CA PHE A 378 7.30 -0.26 11.32
C PHE A 378 5.96 -0.96 11.52
N LEU A 379 5.45 -1.62 10.49
CA LEU A 379 4.17 -2.34 10.56
C LEU A 379 4.23 -3.55 11.48
N LEU A 380 5.33 -4.30 11.52
CA LEU A 380 5.52 -5.39 12.47
C LEU A 380 5.50 -4.88 13.91
N LEU A 381 6.30 -3.85 14.20
CA LEU A 381 6.41 -3.28 15.54
C LEU A 381 5.08 -2.68 16.01
N ALA A 382 4.34 -2.00 15.12
CA ALA A 382 2.99 -1.52 15.42
C ALA A 382 2.05 -2.66 15.85
N ARG A 383 2.11 -3.81 15.16
CA ARG A 383 1.36 -5.02 15.56
C ARG A 383 1.80 -5.57 16.92
N GLY A 384 3.09 -5.47 17.25
CA GLY A 384 3.61 -5.81 18.59
C GLY A 384 2.95 -4.97 19.69
N PHE A 385 2.74 -3.67 19.46
CA PHE A 385 1.98 -2.81 20.37
C PHE A 385 0.50 -3.20 20.45
N TYR A 386 -0.13 -3.51 19.30
CA TYR A 386 -1.53 -3.96 19.29
C TYR A 386 -1.73 -5.25 20.05
N ALA A 387 -0.82 -6.22 19.92
CA ALA A 387 -0.84 -7.46 20.68
C ALA A 387 -0.80 -7.23 22.20
N ARG A 388 -0.25 -6.10 22.63
CA ARG A 388 -0.19 -5.65 24.04
C ARG A 388 -1.32 -4.66 24.42
N GLY A 389 -2.32 -4.47 23.55
CA GLY A 389 -3.46 -3.59 23.78
C GLY A 389 -3.16 -2.08 23.63
N ASP A 390 -1.98 -1.69 23.14
CA ASP A 390 -1.61 -0.29 22.93
C ASP A 390 -1.73 0.10 21.44
N SER A 391 -2.83 0.72 21.08
CA SER A 391 -3.03 1.33 19.76
C SER A 391 -2.60 2.80 19.69
N ARG A 392 -2.45 3.47 20.84
CA ARG A 392 -2.10 4.89 20.94
C ARG A 392 -0.66 5.16 20.50
N THR A 393 0.30 4.39 21.01
CA THR A 393 1.72 4.61 20.72
C THR A 393 2.01 4.51 19.22
N PRO A 394 1.60 3.46 18.47
CA PRO A 394 1.80 3.39 17.02
C PRO A 394 1.12 4.53 16.26
N ALA A 395 -0.07 4.96 16.68
CA ALA A 395 -0.80 6.04 16.02
C ALA A 395 -0.08 7.40 16.15
N VAL A 396 0.38 7.74 17.34
CA VAL A 396 1.12 8.99 17.58
C VAL A 396 2.46 8.99 16.85
N VAL A 397 3.18 7.85 16.87
CA VAL A 397 4.46 7.71 16.16
C VAL A 397 4.26 7.77 14.65
N ALA A 398 3.19 7.15 14.12
CA ALA A 398 2.85 7.22 12.70
C ALA A 398 2.64 8.68 12.25
N LEU A 399 1.83 9.45 12.98
CA LEU A 399 1.56 10.84 12.65
C LEU A 399 2.83 11.72 12.78
N GLY A 400 3.58 11.57 13.88
CA GLY A 400 4.80 12.35 14.10
C GLY A 400 5.87 12.09 13.04
N SER A 401 6.10 10.83 12.70
CA SER A 401 7.04 10.45 11.64
C SER A 401 6.57 10.89 10.25
N ALA A 402 5.25 10.85 10.00
CA ALA A 402 4.67 11.34 8.75
C ALA A 402 4.86 12.85 8.57
N ILE A 403 4.67 13.64 9.62
CA ILE A 403 4.93 15.08 9.58
C ILE A 403 6.39 15.35 9.21
N ILE A 404 7.35 14.65 9.83
CA ILE A 404 8.78 14.81 9.52
C ILE A 404 9.07 14.41 8.07
N GLY A 405 8.53 13.27 7.61
CA GLY A 405 8.68 12.85 6.22
C GLY A 405 8.10 13.83 5.23
N SER A 406 6.93 14.41 5.53
CA SER A 406 6.30 15.45 4.72
C SER A 406 7.15 16.73 4.64
N VAL A 407 7.74 17.16 5.75
CA VAL A 407 8.68 18.28 5.78
C VAL A 407 9.91 18.00 4.91
N VAL A 408 10.46 16.78 5.00
CA VAL A 408 11.59 16.36 4.15
C VAL A 408 11.23 16.40 2.65
N MET A 409 10.02 15.94 2.27
CA MET A 409 9.55 16.03 0.90
C MET A 409 9.47 17.48 0.42
N ILE A 410 8.80 18.34 1.22
CA ILE A 410 8.58 19.76 0.86
C ILE A 410 9.90 20.52 0.76
N VAL A 411 10.79 20.37 1.75
CA VAL A 411 12.10 21.04 1.74
C VAL A 411 12.97 20.47 0.62
N GLY A 412 13.04 19.14 0.52
CA GLY A 412 13.90 18.45 -0.45
C GLY A 412 13.60 18.84 -1.89
N VAL A 413 12.33 18.87 -2.30
CA VAL A 413 11.94 19.27 -3.68
C VAL A 413 12.34 20.71 -4.01
N ASN A 414 12.41 21.59 -3.01
CA ASN A 414 12.81 22.98 -3.20
C ASN A 414 14.33 23.21 -3.13
N THR A 415 15.11 22.20 -2.70
CA THR A 415 16.56 22.32 -2.51
C THR A 415 17.37 21.57 -3.56
N VAL A 416 16.73 20.71 -4.37
CA VAL A 416 17.41 19.95 -5.43
C VAL A 416 16.92 20.37 -6.80
N ASP A 417 17.82 20.29 -7.80
CA ASP A 417 17.52 20.57 -9.18
C ASP A 417 17.32 19.28 -10.00
N GLY A 418 16.53 19.42 -11.08
CA GLY A 418 16.21 18.31 -11.99
C GLY A 418 15.01 17.47 -11.55
N GLY A 419 14.20 17.06 -12.53
CA GLY A 419 12.98 16.28 -12.31
C GLY A 419 13.20 14.98 -11.53
N PRO A 420 14.15 14.11 -11.95
CA PRO A 420 14.42 12.87 -11.25
C PRO A 420 14.84 13.07 -9.78
N ALA A 421 15.69 14.04 -9.48
CA ALA A 421 16.12 14.34 -8.11
C ALA A 421 14.96 14.83 -7.25
N ARG A 422 14.09 15.68 -7.78
CA ARG A 422 12.87 16.16 -7.11
C ARG A 422 11.91 15.01 -6.80
N VAL A 423 11.68 14.12 -7.76
CA VAL A 423 10.85 12.93 -7.56
C VAL A 423 11.47 11.97 -6.53
N ALA A 424 12.79 11.82 -6.50
CA ALA A 424 13.47 11.03 -5.47
C ALA A 424 13.21 11.54 -4.05
N MET A 425 13.05 12.86 -3.85
CA MET A 425 12.75 13.43 -2.53
C MET A 425 11.40 12.94 -1.97
N LEU A 426 10.43 12.58 -2.82
CA LEU A 426 9.17 11.98 -2.38
C LEU A 426 9.41 10.62 -1.70
N GLY A 427 10.17 9.74 -2.35
CA GLY A 427 10.52 8.45 -1.78
C GLY A 427 11.47 8.54 -0.59
N ILE A 428 12.41 9.50 -0.58
CA ILE A 428 13.29 9.76 0.57
C ILE A 428 12.47 10.21 1.78
N GLY A 429 11.52 11.12 1.62
CA GLY A 429 10.65 11.55 2.71
C GLY A 429 9.85 10.39 3.30
N HIS A 430 9.30 9.49 2.47
CA HIS A 430 8.68 8.24 2.92
C HIS A 430 9.66 7.35 3.68
N SER A 431 10.85 7.14 3.14
CA SER A 431 11.88 6.29 3.73
C SER A 431 12.34 6.81 5.10
N ILE A 432 12.49 8.13 5.24
CA ILE A 432 12.82 8.77 6.53
C ILE A 432 11.67 8.63 7.51
N ALA A 433 10.42 8.87 7.09
CA ALA A 433 9.25 8.71 7.95
C ALA A 433 9.18 7.29 8.55
N TYR A 434 9.28 6.26 7.73
CA TYR A 434 9.21 4.88 8.20
C TYR A 434 10.45 4.47 9.01
N ARG A 435 11.64 4.97 8.65
CA ARG A 435 12.85 4.74 9.45
C ARG A 435 12.71 5.32 10.85
N LEU A 436 12.28 6.56 10.98
CA LEU A 436 12.03 7.21 12.26
C LEU A 436 10.94 6.49 13.05
N GLY A 437 9.80 6.21 12.41
CA GLY A 437 8.70 5.50 13.03
C GLY A 437 9.12 4.12 13.55
N ALA A 438 9.80 3.32 12.74
CA ALA A 438 10.31 2.01 13.13
C ALA A 438 11.32 2.11 14.28
N THR A 439 12.24 3.09 14.23
CA THR A 439 13.24 3.30 15.29
C THR A 439 12.58 3.67 16.61
N VAL A 440 11.63 4.61 16.59
CA VAL A 440 10.92 5.03 17.81
C VAL A 440 10.11 3.87 18.41
N LEU A 441 9.34 3.17 17.58
CA LEU A 441 8.57 2.00 18.04
C LEU A 441 9.50 0.91 18.59
N PHE A 442 10.63 0.67 17.94
CA PHE A 442 11.62 -0.30 18.40
C PHE A 442 12.19 0.05 19.78
N VAL A 443 12.61 1.30 19.96
CA VAL A 443 13.18 1.78 21.24
C VAL A 443 12.14 1.68 22.35
N VAL A 444 10.92 2.17 22.11
CA VAL A 444 9.83 2.14 23.12
C VAL A 444 9.45 0.69 23.45
N LEU A 445 9.31 -0.18 22.46
CA LEU A 445 8.95 -1.58 22.69
C LEU A 445 10.04 -2.34 23.44
N ARG A 446 11.32 -2.13 23.07
CA ARG A 446 12.48 -2.70 23.77
C ARG A 446 12.51 -2.28 25.25
N ALA A 447 12.24 -1.00 25.53
CA ALA A 447 12.20 -0.51 26.91
C ALA A 447 11.07 -1.15 27.73
N ARG A 448 9.91 -1.38 27.13
CA ARG A 448 8.75 -2.00 27.78
C ARG A 448 8.93 -3.50 28.05
N VAL A 449 9.50 -4.21 27.08
CA VAL A 449 9.71 -5.66 27.17
C VAL A 449 10.98 -6.01 27.96
N ASN A 450 11.91 -5.06 28.05
CA ASN A 450 13.22 -5.22 28.71
C ASN A 450 14.01 -6.46 28.23
N ARG A 451 13.93 -6.74 26.91
CA ARG A 451 14.58 -7.87 26.24
C ARG A 451 15.23 -7.40 24.93
N PRO A 452 16.29 -8.08 24.44
CA PRO A 452 16.87 -7.77 23.15
C PRO A 452 15.87 -8.12 22.03
N LEU A 453 15.55 -7.15 21.15
CA LEU A 453 14.62 -7.32 20.03
C LEU A 453 15.32 -7.37 18.68
N PHE A 454 16.59 -6.98 18.59
CA PHE A 454 17.31 -6.87 17.31
C PHE A 454 18.06 -8.16 16.99
N PRO A 455 17.81 -8.81 15.83
CA PRO A 455 18.58 -9.97 15.40
C PRO A 455 19.88 -9.51 14.70
N HIS A 456 21.01 -10.01 15.17
CA HIS A 456 22.32 -9.68 14.58
C HIS A 456 22.48 -10.18 13.12
N SER A 457 21.70 -11.15 12.71
CA SER A 457 21.67 -11.68 11.34
C SER A 457 21.28 -10.66 10.29
N ILE A 458 20.52 -9.61 10.64
CA ILE A 458 20.16 -8.51 9.72
C ILE A 458 21.41 -7.85 9.11
N TRP A 459 22.49 -7.68 9.89
CA TRP A 459 23.73 -7.10 9.37
C TRP A 459 24.34 -7.93 8.25
N ARG A 460 24.25 -9.25 8.34
CA ARG A 460 24.72 -10.15 7.27
C ARG A 460 23.86 -10.01 6.02
N ALA A 461 22.54 -10.05 6.18
CA ALA A 461 21.61 -9.86 5.07
C ALA A 461 21.83 -8.49 4.40
N LEU A 462 22.05 -7.44 5.18
CA LEU A 462 22.35 -6.10 4.68
C LEU A 462 23.66 -6.04 3.89
N LEU A 463 24.75 -6.61 4.45
CA LEU A 463 26.05 -6.64 3.78
C LEU A 463 26.01 -7.44 2.48
N ILE A 464 25.44 -8.66 2.50
CA ILE A 464 25.32 -9.48 1.28
C ILE A 464 24.47 -8.76 0.24
N SER A 465 23.33 -8.20 0.63
CA SER A 465 22.45 -7.46 -0.27
C SER A 465 23.13 -6.22 -0.85
N GLY A 466 23.88 -5.49 -0.04
CA GLY A 466 24.63 -4.32 -0.49
C GLY A 466 25.74 -4.68 -1.49
N VAL A 467 26.53 -5.72 -1.21
CA VAL A 467 27.58 -6.21 -2.13
C VAL A 467 26.97 -6.70 -3.44
N LEU A 468 25.89 -7.49 -3.39
CA LEU A 468 25.21 -7.97 -4.58
C LEU A 468 24.58 -6.85 -5.38
N GLY A 469 23.97 -5.86 -4.73
CA GLY A 469 23.43 -4.68 -5.39
C GLY A 469 24.52 -3.88 -6.10
N ALA A 470 25.65 -3.64 -5.43
CA ALA A 470 26.80 -2.94 -6.02
C ALA A 470 27.40 -3.73 -7.22
N ALA A 471 27.53 -5.05 -7.08
CA ALA A 471 27.99 -5.90 -8.17
C ALA A 471 27.03 -5.89 -9.35
N ALA A 472 25.72 -6.00 -9.10
CA ALA A 472 24.68 -5.94 -10.12
C ALA A 472 24.70 -4.60 -10.88
N TRP A 473 24.81 -3.49 -10.16
CA TRP A 473 24.98 -2.16 -10.73
C TRP A 473 26.22 -2.06 -11.61
N GLY A 474 27.37 -2.56 -11.11
CA GLY A 474 28.63 -2.59 -11.85
C GLY A 474 28.55 -3.41 -13.13
N VAL A 475 27.91 -4.59 -13.09
CA VAL A 475 27.71 -5.45 -14.26
C VAL A 475 26.85 -4.76 -15.32
N VAL A 476 25.71 -4.16 -14.94
CA VAL A 476 24.84 -3.43 -15.88
C VAL A 476 25.61 -2.28 -16.52
N ARG A 477 26.37 -1.52 -15.74
CA ARG A 477 27.16 -0.39 -16.26
C ARG A 477 28.33 -0.82 -17.14
N ALA A 478 28.91 -1.99 -16.91
CA ALA A 478 30.01 -2.52 -17.73
C ALA A 478 29.53 -3.10 -19.06
N ILE A 479 28.34 -3.70 -19.07
CA ILE A 479 27.73 -4.25 -20.30
C ILE A 479 27.10 -3.13 -21.13
N ASP A 480 26.53 -2.11 -20.45
CA ASP A 480 25.83 -0.95 -21.04
C ASP A 480 24.90 -1.33 -22.21
N PRO A 481 23.87 -2.15 -21.94
CA PRO A 481 23.03 -2.70 -23.00
C PRO A 481 22.16 -1.62 -23.63
N ASP A 482 22.34 -1.36 -24.93
CA ASP A 482 21.62 -0.32 -25.67
C ASP A 482 20.18 -0.72 -26.03
N GLU A 483 19.90 -2.03 -26.13
CA GLU A 483 18.60 -2.54 -26.54
C GLU A 483 17.76 -3.00 -25.34
N ARG A 484 16.44 -2.73 -25.41
CA ARG A 484 15.46 -3.12 -24.38
C ARG A 484 15.48 -4.62 -24.06
N LEU A 485 15.60 -5.47 -25.10
CA LEU A 485 15.68 -6.93 -24.93
C LEU A 485 17.00 -7.38 -24.32
N ALA A 486 18.11 -6.76 -24.69
CA ALA A 486 19.42 -7.02 -24.10
C ALA A 486 19.43 -6.64 -22.62
N THR A 487 18.88 -5.48 -22.27
CA THR A 487 18.73 -5.05 -20.87
C THR A 487 17.87 -6.04 -20.08
N ALA A 488 16.74 -6.51 -20.65
CA ALA A 488 15.88 -7.50 -20.00
C ALA A 488 16.61 -8.83 -19.78
N ALA A 489 17.40 -9.30 -20.74
CA ALA A 489 18.19 -10.51 -20.62
C ALA A 489 19.26 -10.38 -19.52
N VAL A 490 20.00 -9.26 -19.50
CA VAL A 490 21.00 -8.96 -18.48
C VAL A 490 20.36 -8.95 -17.08
N LEU A 491 19.21 -8.28 -16.91
CA LEU A 491 18.49 -8.24 -15.64
C LEU A 491 18.00 -9.62 -15.21
N ALA A 492 17.53 -10.45 -16.13
CA ALA A 492 17.10 -11.82 -15.83
C ALA A 492 18.28 -12.68 -15.33
N VAL A 493 19.43 -12.60 -15.99
CA VAL A 493 20.65 -13.31 -15.57
C VAL A 493 21.12 -12.82 -14.19
N ILE A 494 21.20 -11.50 -13.98
CA ILE A 494 21.56 -10.90 -12.69
C ILE A 494 20.60 -11.36 -11.60
N GLY A 495 19.31 -11.39 -11.87
CA GLY A 495 18.29 -11.84 -10.93
C GLY A 495 18.48 -13.30 -10.52
N LEU A 496 18.62 -14.20 -11.50
CA LEU A 496 18.82 -15.64 -11.27
C LEU A 496 20.12 -15.93 -10.51
N VAL A 497 21.24 -15.39 -10.99
CA VAL A 497 22.56 -15.56 -10.36
C VAL A 497 22.60 -14.91 -8.99
N GLY A 498 22.05 -13.68 -8.86
CA GLY A 498 21.99 -12.95 -7.61
C GLY A 498 21.21 -13.67 -6.51
N VAL A 499 20.04 -14.21 -6.82
CA VAL A 499 19.23 -15.01 -5.89
C VAL A 499 19.99 -16.28 -5.47
N GLY A 500 20.55 -17.00 -6.43
CA GLY A 500 21.35 -18.20 -6.15
C GLY A 500 22.52 -17.91 -5.23
N PHE A 501 23.29 -16.87 -5.55
CA PHE A 501 24.45 -16.47 -4.76
C PHE A 501 24.04 -15.97 -3.35
N TYR A 502 22.95 -15.21 -3.26
CA TYR A 502 22.40 -14.74 -1.99
C TYR A 502 22.07 -15.91 -1.05
N VAL A 503 21.38 -16.92 -1.56
CA VAL A 503 21.02 -18.12 -0.79
C VAL A 503 22.27 -18.89 -0.34
N VAL A 504 23.25 -19.05 -1.23
CA VAL A 504 24.52 -19.72 -0.90
C VAL A 504 25.28 -18.95 0.19
N MET A 505 25.43 -17.64 0.04
CA MET A 505 26.13 -16.80 1.03
C MET A 505 25.45 -16.81 2.40
N LEU A 506 24.12 -16.78 2.44
CA LEU A 506 23.38 -16.91 3.71
C LEU A 506 23.63 -18.24 4.42
N ARG A 507 23.84 -19.33 3.66
CA ARG A 507 24.13 -20.66 4.21
C ARG A 507 25.59 -20.80 4.67
N MET A 508 26.52 -20.20 3.94
CA MET A 508 27.97 -20.31 4.22
C MET A 508 28.43 -19.44 5.39
N LEU A 509 27.82 -18.27 5.59
CA LEU A 509 28.21 -17.39 6.67
C LEU A 509 27.74 -17.95 8.02
N PRO A 510 28.63 -18.04 9.02
CA PRO A 510 28.30 -18.64 10.32
C PRO A 510 27.12 -17.90 10.94
N LYS A 511 26.12 -18.66 11.35
CA LYS A 511 25.06 -18.17 12.22
C LYS A 511 25.75 -17.71 13.50
N GLY A 512 25.71 -16.40 13.80
CA GLY A 512 26.35 -15.83 15.00
C GLY A 512 25.97 -16.59 16.29
N PRO A 513 26.52 -16.26 17.47
CA PRO A 513 26.51 -17.07 18.71
C PRO A 513 25.12 -17.44 19.27
N ALA A 514 24.04 -17.19 18.56
CA ALA A 514 22.65 -17.44 18.92
C ALA A 514 22.24 -18.93 19.02
N ARG A 515 23.18 -19.88 18.99
CA ARG A 515 22.85 -21.33 19.14
C ARG A 515 22.34 -21.73 20.53
N ARG A 516 22.44 -20.86 21.53
CA ARG A 516 21.84 -21.09 22.86
C ARG A 516 20.41 -20.53 23.03
N GLU A 517 19.90 -19.76 22.04
CA GLU A 517 18.55 -19.19 22.07
C GLU A 517 17.54 -19.98 21.21
N ALA A 518 17.98 -21.02 20.52
CA ALA A 518 17.16 -21.86 19.63
C ALA A 518 16.19 -22.83 20.37
N ALA A 519 16.06 -22.70 21.67
CA ALA A 519 15.02 -23.41 22.43
C ALA A 519 13.62 -22.79 22.32
N LEU A 520 13.46 -21.75 21.47
CA LEU A 520 12.19 -21.06 21.19
C LEU A 520 11.78 -21.18 19.70
N GLU A 521 12.28 -22.18 18.98
CA GLU A 521 11.58 -22.59 17.75
C GLU A 521 10.17 -23.01 18.15
N PRO A 522 9.14 -22.64 17.35
CA PRO A 522 7.80 -23.15 17.61
C PRO A 522 7.89 -24.66 17.73
N THR A 523 7.43 -25.22 18.84
CA THR A 523 7.43 -26.67 19.12
C THR A 523 6.43 -27.41 18.24
N ASP A 524 5.89 -26.78 17.23
CA ASP A 524 5.00 -27.38 16.24
C ASP A 524 5.80 -27.71 14.96
N PRO A 525 6.18 -28.99 14.76
CA PRO A 525 6.92 -29.43 13.59
C PRO A 525 6.15 -29.24 12.28
N ASP A 526 4.82 -29.02 12.33
CA ASP A 526 3.97 -28.87 11.15
C ASP A 526 4.05 -27.46 10.51
N LEU A 527 4.63 -26.45 11.19
CA LEU A 527 4.88 -25.12 10.64
C LEU A 527 6.24 -25.00 9.90
N ALA A 528 7.11 -25.97 10.03
CA ALA A 528 8.46 -25.96 9.43
C ALA A 528 8.52 -26.53 8.01
N VAL A 529 7.44 -27.12 7.48
CA VAL A 529 7.44 -27.88 6.21
C VAL A 529 6.80 -27.13 5.04
N GLU A 530 6.20 -25.94 5.24
CA GLU A 530 5.42 -25.26 4.18
C GLU A 530 5.92 -23.83 3.83
N LEU A 531 7.25 -23.55 3.89
CA LEU A 531 7.81 -22.32 3.30
C LEU A 531 8.96 -22.63 2.34
#